data_45013d033d703a71d340c5a81e870344
#
_entry.id   45013d033d703a71d340c5a81e870344
#
_cell.length_a   1.000
_cell.length_b   1.000
_cell.length_c   1.000
_cell.angle_alpha   90.00
_cell.angle_beta   90.00
_cell.angle_gamma   90.00
#
_symmetry.space_group_name_H-M   'P 1'
#
loop_
_entity.id
_entity.type
_entity.pdbx_description
1 polymer ?
#
loop_
_entity_poly.entity_id
_entity_poly.type
_entity_poly.pdbx_seq_one_letter_code
_entity_poly.pdbx_strand_id
1 'polypeptide(L)'
;VPFAVDEAPRCRLEQAVLMPDAPKRFGAHFDLSGFKRGRQAPLSVRLTRLADGTVLSLHGAHGCMDGDAFYTLVENWGRLHRGEPVVQPVADQSLLPQPATLSAEELLRSVKAAGWYPVGWRQLFQTVWAAATGIGRRRSLPLHIGAGDLEQLRQAFNDRHGVRYGIHVILSA
;
A
#
# COMPACT_ATOMS: atom_id res chain seq x y z
N VAL A 1 2.17 -14.87 11.99
CA VAL A 1 1.35 -14.11 11.03
C VAL A 1 -0.03 -14.74 11.02
N PRO A 2 -1.13 -13.99 11.29
CA PRO A 2 -2.47 -14.51 11.11
C PRO A 2 -2.71 -14.87 9.64
N PHE A 3 -3.16 -16.11 9.42
CA PHE A 3 -3.47 -16.62 8.09
C PHE A 3 -4.87 -17.23 8.13
N ALA A 4 -5.76 -16.73 7.28
CA ALA A 4 -7.13 -17.23 7.15
C ALA A 4 -7.35 -17.83 5.75
N VAL A 5 -8.09 -18.91 5.69
CA VAL A 5 -8.56 -19.53 4.44
C VAL A 5 -10.06 -19.55 4.46
N ASP A 6 -10.68 -18.94 3.45
CA ASP A 6 -12.12 -18.88 3.28
C ASP A 6 -12.54 -19.41 1.92
N GLU A 7 -13.82 -19.70 1.79
CA GLU A 7 -14.42 -20.17 0.54
C GLU A 7 -15.61 -19.32 0.12
N ALA A 8 -15.65 -18.99 -1.15
CA ALA A 8 -16.76 -18.30 -1.80
C ALA A 8 -17.09 -19.00 -3.14
N PRO A 9 -17.57 -20.27 -3.10
CA PRO A 9 -17.67 -21.13 -4.28
C PRO A 9 -18.72 -20.66 -5.31
N ARG A 10 -19.55 -19.69 -4.96
CA ARG A 10 -20.54 -19.07 -5.86
C ARG A 10 -20.06 -17.76 -6.47
N CYS A 11 -18.88 -17.27 -6.08
CA CYS A 11 -18.31 -16.01 -6.60
C CYS A 11 -17.25 -16.34 -7.63
N ARG A 12 -17.33 -15.73 -8.81
CA ARG A 12 -16.29 -15.82 -9.85
C ARG A 12 -15.30 -14.69 -9.69
N LEU A 13 -14.08 -14.87 -10.20
CA LEU A 13 -13.00 -13.90 -10.09
C LEU A 13 -13.38 -12.55 -10.71
N GLU A 14 -13.97 -12.55 -11.89
CA GLU A 14 -14.46 -11.35 -12.56
C GLU A 14 -15.44 -10.56 -11.69
N GLN A 15 -16.38 -11.27 -11.06
CA GLN A 15 -17.35 -10.65 -10.14
C GLN A 15 -16.65 -10.07 -8.91
N ALA A 16 -15.70 -10.82 -8.34
CA ALA A 16 -14.96 -10.38 -7.16
C ALA A 16 -14.17 -9.09 -7.41
N VAL A 17 -13.53 -8.96 -8.59
CA VAL A 17 -12.75 -7.77 -8.96
C VAL A 17 -13.63 -6.53 -9.13
N LEU A 18 -14.84 -6.70 -9.66
CA LEU A 18 -15.77 -5.59 -9.94
C LEU A 18 -16.67 -5.22 -8.75
N MET A 19 -16.63 -5.98 -7.64
CA MET A 19 -17.43 -5.65 -6.44
C MET A 19 -16.92 -4.38 -5.76
N PRO A 20 -17.77 -3.37 -5.53
CA PRO A 20 -17.37 -2.17 -4.80
C PRO A 20 -16.92 -2.43 -3.36
N ASP A 21 -17.41 -3.51 -2.75
CA ASP A 21 -17.09 -3.94 -1.39
C ASP A 21 -16.03 -5.07 -1.34
N ALA A 22 -15.39 -5.40 -2.48
CA ALA A 22 -14.36 -6.44 -2.55
C ALA A 22 -13.26 -6.30 -1.47
N PRO A 23 -12.71 -5.11 -1.19
CA PRO A 23 -11.71 -4.97 -0.13
C PRO A 23 -12.25 -5.33 1.26
N LYS A 24 -13.53 -5.08 1.53
CA LYS A 24 -14.18 -5.43 2.79
C LYS A 24 -14.50 -6.93 2.84
N ARG A 25 -14.93 -7.50 1.73
CA ARG A 25 -15.39 -8.90 1.65
C ARG A 25 -14.22 -9.88 1.62
N PHE A 26 -13.19 -9.60 0.86
CA PHE A 26 -12.04 -10.48 0.63
C PHE A 26 -10.76 -10.00 1.31
N GLY A 27 -10.74 -8.79 1.87
CA GLY A 27 -9.57 -8.21 2.51
C GLY A 27 -9.13 -8.99 3.75
N ALA A 28 -7.82 -9.06 3.98
CA ALA A 28 -7.27 -9.58 5.22
C ALA A 28 -7.66 -8.66 6.38
N HIS A 29 -8.18 -9.24 7.45
CA HIS A 29 -8.54 -8.47 8.64
C HIS A 29 -7.30 -7.98 9.37
N PHE A 30 -7.28 -6.72 9.78
CA PHE A 30 -6.21 -6.12 10.55
C PHE A 30 -6.78 -5.31 11.73
N ASP A 31 -6.45 -5.74 12.95
CA ASP A 31 -6.78 -5.01 14.16
C ASP A 31 -5.66 -4.04 14.55
N LEU A 32 -5.77 -2.78 14.10
CA LEU A 32 -4.80 -1.74 14.42
C LEU A 32 -4.64 -1.53 15.93
N SER A 33 -5.70 -1.70 16.70
CA SER A 33 -5.68 -1.57 18.17
C SER A 33 -4.91 -2.72 18.82
N GLY A 34 -5.12 -3.93 18.33
CA GLY A 34 -4.35 -5.12 18.73
C GLY A 34 -2.89 -4.99 18.36
N PHE A 35 -2.59 -4.50 17.16
CA PHE A 35 -1.23 -4.25 16.72
C PHE A 35 -0.49 -3.24 17.62
N LYS A 36 -1.10 -2.09 17.89
CA LYS A 36 -0.52 -1.07 18.80
C LYS A 36 -0.25 -1.59 20.21
N ARG A 37 -0.98 -2.61 20.65
CA ARG A 37 -0.80 -3.28 21.95
C ARG A 37 0.08 -4.53 21.90
N GLY A 38 0.75 -4.78 20.78
CA GLY A 38 1.62 -5.95 20.57
C GLY A 38 0.89 -7.30 20.52
N ARG A 39 -0.44 -7.29 20.31
CA ARG A 39 -1.26 -8.51 20.27
C ARG A 39 -1.54 -9.02 18.85
N GLN A 40 -1.17 -8.28 17.84
CA GLN A 40 -1.28 -8.66 16.45
C GLN A 40 0.03 -8.45 15.72
N ALA A 41 0.39 -9.40 14.85
CA ALA A 41 1.54 -9.28 13.95
C ALA A 41 1.36 -8.13 12.94
N PRO A 42 2.45 -7.53 12.43
CA PRO A 42 2.41 -6.44 11.47
C PRO A 42 1.89 -6.84 10.08
N LEU A 43 1.76 -8.13 9.80
CA LEU A 43 1.24 -8.67 8.54
C LEU A 43 0.08 -9.60 8.85
N SER A 44 -0.99 -9.53 8.06
CA SER A 44 -2.06 -10.51 8.03
C SER A 44 -2.34 -10.93 6.59
N VAL A 45 -2.75 -12.18 6.41
CA VAL A 45 -2.98 -12.81 5.12
C VAL A 45 -4.33 -13.50 5.12
N ARG A 46 -5.05 -13.36 4.03
CA ARG A 46 -6.30 -14.08 3.77
C ARG A 46 -6.31 -14.64 2.37
N LEU A 47 -6.57 -15.92 2.26
CA LEU A 47 -6.79 -16.62 1.00
C LEU A 47 -8.29 -16.93 0.88
N THR A 48 -8.92 -16.50 -0.21
CA THR A 48 -10.32 -16.84 -0.48
C THR A 48 -10.41 -17.62 -1.78
N ARG A 49 -10.89 -18.85 -1.70
CA ARG A 49 -11.14 -19.69 -2.88
C ARG A 49 -12.47 -19.31 -3.51
N LEU A 50 -12.45 -19.00 -4.80
CA LEU A 50 -13.61 -18.66 -5.62
C LEU A 50 -14.02 -19.85 -6.49
N ALA A 51 -15.08 -19.69 -7.28
CA ALA A 51 -15.55 -20.73 -8.23
C ALA A 51 -14.50 -21.07 -9.31
N ASP A 52 -13.73 -20.09 -9.75
CA ASP A 52 -12.80 -20.17 -10.89
C ASP A 52 -11.43 -19.53 -10.63
N GLY A 53 -11.11 -19.28 -9.36
CA GLY A 53 -9.84 -18.65 -9.00
C GLY A 53 -9.66 -18.50 -7.50
N THR A 54 -8.69 -17.69 -7.12
CA THR A 54 -8.36 -17.42 -5.71
C THR A 54 -7.99 -15.96 -5.54
N VAL A 55 -8.49 -15.35 -4.48
CA VAL A 55 -8.07 -14.02 -4.03
C VAL A 55 -7.10 -14.19 -2.87
N LEU A 56 -5.88 -13.71 -3.05
CA LEU A 56 -4.90 -13.56 -1.98
C LEU A 56 -4.90 -12.10 -1.51
N SER A 57 -5.30 -11.88 -0.28
CA SER A 57 -5.28 -10.55 0.33
C SER A 57 -4.21 -10.48 1.42
N LEU A 58 -3.41 -9.43 1.35
CA LEU A 58 -2.39 -9.13 2.34
C LEU A 58 -2.64 -7.74 2.94
N HIS A 59 -2.45 -7.63 4.24
CA HIS A 59 -2.48 -6.35 4.93
C HIS A 59 -1.19 -6.18 5.74
N GLY A 60 -0.41 -5.16 5.42
CA GLY A 60 0.81 -4.79 6.14
C GLY A 60 0.62 -3.53 6.97
N ALA A 61 1.13 -3.51 8.19
CA ALA A 61 1.15 -2.31 9.03
C ALA A 61 2.15 -1.29 8.49
N HIS A 62 1.67 -0.15 7.99
CA HIS A 62 2.51 0.88 7.37
C HIS A 62 3.59 1.47 8.32
N GLY A 63 3.40 1.34 9.63
CA GLY A 63 4.44 1.70 10.61
C GLY A 63 5.64 0.74 10.67
N CYS A 64 5.55 -0.43 10.03
CA CYS A 64 6.62 -1.43 9.99
C CYS A 64 7.24 -1.59 8.60
N MET A 65 6.54 -1.19 7.54
CA MET A 65 6.98 -1.32 6.16
C MET A 65 6.33 -0.24 5.30
N ASP A 66 7.08 0.32 4.37
CA ASP A 66 6.57 1.18 3.33
C ASP A 66 6.05 0.37 2.13
N GLY A 67 5.65 1.07 1.06
CA GLY A 67 5.14 0.41 -0.14
C GLY A 67 6.18 -0.50 -0.81
N ASP A 68 7.40 -0.05 -0.94
CA ASP A 68 8.47 -0.81 -1.61
C ASP A 68 8.83 -2.07 -0.82
N ALA A 69 8.96 -1.96 0.50
CA ALA A 69 9.19 -3.11 1.37
C ALA A 69 8.04 -4.11 1.32
N PHE A 70 6.78 -3.62 1.25
CA PHE A 70 5.60 -4.48 1.13
C PHE A 70 5.57 -5.24 -0.21
N TYR A 71 5.81 -4.55 -1.32
CA TYR A 71 5.84 -5.20 -2.64
C TYR A 71 7.02 -6.16 -2.78
N THR A 72 8.19 -5.80 -2.26
CA THR A 72 9.35 -6.71 -2.21
C THR A 72 9.06 -7.99 -1.42
N LEU A 73 8.35 -7.87 -0.30
CA LEU A 73 7.91 -9.03 0.49
C LEU A 73 7.01 -9.95 -0.34
N VAL A 74 6.03 -9.39 -1.05
CA VAL A 74 5.08 -10.16 -1.88
C VAL A 74 5.81 -10.82 -3.05
N GLU A 75 6.71 -10.10 -3.72
CA GLU A 75 7.52 -10.65 -4.80
C GLU A 75 8.42 -11.79 -4.33
N ASN A 76 9.15 -11.59 -3.23
CA ASN A 76 10.00 -12.62 -2.64
C ASN A 76 9.19 -13.85 -2.23
N TRP A 77 7.99 -13.68 -1.72
CA TRP A 77 7.10 -14.80 -1.43
C TRP A 77 6.74 -15.56 -2.70
N GLY A 78 6.39 -14.86 -3.79
CA GLY A 78 6.16 -15.49 -5.09
C GLY A 78 7.39 -16.23 -5.63
N ARG A 79 8.58 -15.65 -5.50
CA ARG A 79 9.85 -16.28 -5.88
C ARG A 79 10.11 -17.56 -5.08
N LEU A 80 9.97 -17.51 -3.76
CA LEU A 80 10.13 -18.69 -2.90
C LEU A 80 9.17 -19.82 -3.30
N HIS A 81 7.93 -19.48 -3.63
CA HIS A 81 6.95 -20.48 -4.08
C HIS A 81 7.35 -21.17 -5.40
N ARG A 82 8.07 -20.45 -6.27
CA ARG A 82 8.60 -21.00 -7.52
C ARG A 82 9.99 -21.64 -7.38
N GLY A 83 10.57 -21.65 -6.17
CA GLY A 83 11.94 -22.14 -5.93
C GLY A 83 13.04 -21.22 -6.48
N GLU A 84 12.72 -19.96 -6.73
CA GLU A 84 13.63 -18.94 -7.23
C GLU A 84 14.43 -18.27 -6.08
N PRO A 85 15.63 -17.73 -6.35
CA PRO A 85 16.37 -16.97 -5.36
C PRO A 85 15.62 -15.70 -4.97
N VAL A 86 15.69 -15.37 -3.67
CA VAL A 86 15.07 -14.17 -3.11
C VAL A 86 16.10 -13.10 -2.80
N VAL A 87 15.64 -11.85 -2.87
CA VAL A 87 16.44 -10.71 -2.40
C VAL A 87 16.39 -10.67 -0.89
N GLN A 88 17.56 -10.80 -0.25
CA GLN A 88 17.69 -10.70 1.19
C GLN A 88 17.60 -9.21 1.60
N PRO A 89 16.69 -8.83 2.48
CA PRO A 89 16.66 -7.46 3.00
C PRO A 89 17.90 -7.21 3.87
N VAL A 90 18.48 -6.04 3.69
CA VAL A 90 19.60 -5.60 4.54
C VAL A 90 19.04 -5.05 5.85
N ALA A 91 19.33 -5.71 6.96
CA ALA A 91 18.89 -5.30 8.30
C ALA A 91 19.95 -4.50 9.08
N ASP A 92 21.03 -4.10 8.42
CA ASP A 92 22.13 -3.38 9.06
C ASP A 92 21.82 -1.88 9.15
N GLN A 93 21.43 -1.44 10.33
CA GLN A 93 21.15 -0.04 10.61
C GLN A 93 22.39 0.87 10.53
N SER A 94 23.61 0.31 10.57
CA SER A 94 24.83 1.10 10.44
C SER A 94 25.01 1.69 9.04
N LEU A 95 24.35 1.10 8.04
CA LEU A 95 24.32 1.61 6.66
C LEU A 95 23.42 2.84 6.47
N LEU A 96 22.54 3.11 7.44
CA LEU A 96 21.74 4.33 7.41
C LEU A 96 22.61 5.50 7.85
N PRO A 97 22.49 6.67 7.18
CA PRO A 97 23.14 7.88 7.67
C PRO A 97 22.75 8.09 9.13
N GLN A 98 23.75 8.13 10.02
CA GLN A 98 23.45 8.44 11.42
C GLN A 98 22.83 9.84 11.48
N PRO A 99 21.70 10.02 12.17
CA PRO A 99 21.13 11.34 12.33
C PRO A 99 22.19 12.25 12.95
N ALA A 100 22.46 13.36 12.30
CA ALA A 100 23.30 14.39 12.90
C ALA A 100 22.73 14.72 14.28
N THR A 101 23.57 14.83 15.30
CA THR A 101 23.20 15.24 16.66
C THR A 101 22.87 16.73 16.66
N LEU A 102 21.82 17.09 15.93
CA LEU A 102 21.30 18.46 15.88
C LEU A 102 20.44 18.72 17.10
N SER A 103 20.58 19.88 17.68
CA SER A 103 19.61 20.37 18.66
C SER A 103 18.22 20.49 17.99
N ALA A 104 17.16 20.48 18.78
CA ALA A 104 15.79 20.63 18.26
C ALA A 104 15.61 21.92 17.44
N GLU A 105 16.33 22.98 17.84
CA GLU A 105 16.29 24.28 17.14
C GLU A 105 17.02 24.24 15.79
N GLU A 106 18.18 23.61 15.71
CA GLU A 106 18.93 23.41 14.46
C GLU A 106 18.16 22.50 13.50
N LEU A 107 17.56 21.41 14.01
CA LEU A 107 16.71 20.54 13.22
C LEU A 107 15.52 21.31 12.65
N LEU A 108 14.82 22.10 13.48
CA LEU A 108 13.68 22.89 13.02
C LEU A 108 14.10 23.94 11.97
N ARG A 109 15.27 24.51 12.11
CA ARG A 109 15.83 25.49 11.17
C ARG A 109 16.17 24.84 9.83
N SER A 110 16.81 23.66 9.86
CA SER A 110 17.16 22.91 8.64
C SER A 110 15.92 22.40 7.90
N VAL A 111 14.92 21.93 8.62
CA VAL A 111 13.64 21.45 8.08
C VAL A 111 12.89 22.60 7.39
N LYS A 112 12.84 23.79 8.02
CA LYS A 112 12.25 24.99 7.42
C LYS A 112 13.01 25.48 6.19
N ALA A 113 14.35 25.44 6.22
CA ALA A 113 15.18 25.79 5.08
C ALA A 113 14.95 24.85 3.87
N ALA A 114 14.61 23.59 4.13
CA ALA A 114 14.21 22.60 3.12
C ALA A 114 12.75 22.75 2.63
N GLY A 115 12.03 23.79 3.08
CA GLY A 115 10.63 24.04 2.69
C GLY A 115 9.60 23.24 3.46
N TRP A 116 9.99 22.54 4.52
CA TRP A 116 9.06 21.80 5.38
C TRP A 116 8.68 22.65 6.59
N TYR A 117 7.41 22.63 6.93
CA TYR A 117 6.89 23.38 8.08
C TYR A 117 6.19 22.43 9.06
N PRO A 118 6.42 22.58 10.37
CA PRO A 118 5.67 21.80 11.36
C PRO A 118 4.18 22.06 11.21
N VAL A 119 3.40 21.00 11.34
CA VAL A 119 1.94 21.12 11.33
C VAL A 119 1.49 21.84 12.60
N GLY A 120 0.91 23.01 12.43
CA GLY A 120 0.33 23.79 13.54
C GLY A 120 -0.98 23.16 14.05
N TRP A 121 -1.39 23.52 15.27
CA TRP A 121 -2.62 23.03 15.89
C TRP A 121 -3.87 23.24 15.03
N ARG A 122 -3.95 24.36 14.34
CA ARG A 122 -5.07 24.65 13.42
C ARG A 122 -5.13 23.66 12.26
N GLN A 123 -3.99 23.36 11.66
CA GLN A 123 -3.90 22.40 10.54
C GLN A 123 -4.17 20.98 11.02
N LEU A 124 -3.64 20.61 12.19
CA LEU A 124 -3.93 19.32 12.82
C LEU A 124 -5.43 19.16 13.07
N PHE A 125 -6.06 20.17 13.67
CA PHE A 125 -7.50 20.16 13.91
C PHE A 125 -8.30 20.05 12.60
N GLN A 126 -7.95 20.82 11.58
CA GLN A 126 -8.59 20.75 10.25
C GLN A 126 -8.45 19.35 9.64
N THR A 127 -7.26 18.74 9.74
CA THR A 127 -7.02 17.39 9.22
C THR A 127 -7.84 16.34 9.96
N VAL A 128 -7.86 16.41 11.28
CA VAL A 128 -8.65 15.49 12.13
C VAL A 128 -10.15 15.67 11.86
N TRP A 129 -10.62 16.91 11.76
CA TRP A 129 -12.03 17.22 11.44
C TRP A 129 -12.40 16.72 10.06
N ALA A 130 -11.58 16.99 9.03
CA ALA A 130 -11.80 16.50 7.67
C ALA A 130 -11.79 14.96 7.61
N ALA A 131 -10.89 14.31 8.34
CA ALA A 131 -10.87 12.85 8.46
C ALA A 131 -12.14 12.33 9.12
N ALA A 132 -12.54 12.89 10.28
CA ALA A 132 -13.71 12.46 11.02
C ALA A 132 -15.02 12.64 10.22
N THR A 133 -15.17 13.77 9.51
CA THR A 133 -16.36 14.06 8.70
C THR A 133 -16.34 13.38 7.33
N GLY A 134 -15.16 13.00 6.84
CA GLY A 134 -14.96 12.33 5.55
C GLY A 134 -15.09 10.81 5.60
N ILE A 135 -14.98 10.16 6.76
CA ILE A 135 -14.97 8.70 6.89
C ILE A 135 -16.25 8.07 6.31
N GLY A 136 -17.42 8.66 6.52
CA GLY A 136 -18.69 8.15 5.99
C GLY A 136 -18.98 8.51 4.52
N ARG A 137 -18.16 9.37 3.90
CA ARG A 137 -18.38 9.90 2.55
C ARG A 137 -17.46 9.28 1.49
N ARG A 138 -16.49 8.49 1.92
CA ARG A 138 -15.57 7.84 0.98
C ARG A 138 -16.29 6.71 0.25
N ARG A 139 -16.28 6.78 -1.08
CA ARG A 139 -16.77 5.72 -1.95
C ARG A 139 -15.58 5.16 -2.71
N SER A 140 -15.42 3.85 -2.72
CA SER A 140 -14.46 3.17 -3.59
C SER A 140 -15.20 2.76 -4.86
N LEU A 141 -14.69 3.19 -6.00
CA LEU A 141 -15.17 2.74 -7.30
C LEU A 141 -14.06 1.88 -7.90
N PRO A 142 -14.30 0.58 -8.11
CA PRO A 142 -13.36 -0.24 -8.86
C PRO A 142 -13.37 0.21 -10.32
N LEU A 143 -12.19 0.54 -10.84
CA LEU A 143 -11.98 0.83 -12.24
C LEU A 143 -11.16 -0.32 -12.83
N HIS A 144 -11.70 -0.98 -13.84
CA HIS A 144 -10.99 -1.97 -14.63
C HIS A 144 -10.59 -1.36 -15.96
N ILE A 145 -9.28 -1.31 -16.24
CA ILE A 145 -8.74 -0.88 -17.52
C ILE A 145 -8.13 -2.10 -18.18
N GLY A 146 -8.58 -2.43 -19.39
CA GLY A 146 -8.03 -3.54 -20.16
C GLY A 146 -6.54 -3.32 -20.47
N ALA A 147 -5.76 -4.40 -20.56
CA ALA A 147 -4.32 -4.31 -20.83
C ALA A 147 -4.03 -3.59 -22.15
N GLY A 148 -4.89 -3.77 -23.18
CA GLY A 148 -4.79 -3.08 -24.47
C GLY A 148 -5.02 -1.57 -24.35
N ASP A 149 -6.05 -1.17 -23.61
CA ASP A 149 -6.38 0.25 -23.39
C ASP A 149 -5.28 0.93 -22.58
N LEU A 150 -4.74 0.23 -21.59
CA LEU A 150 -3.65 0.71 -20.77
C LEU A 150 -2.37 0.94 -21.57
N GLU A 151 -2.05 0.03 -22.49
CA GLU A 151 -0.90 0.18 -23.38
C GLU A 151 -1.10 1.32 -24.40
N GLN A 152 -2.30 1.48 -24.95
CA GLN A 152 -2.64 2.61 -25.82
C GLN A 152 -2.50 3.95 -25.08
N LEU A 153 -3.01 4.02 -23.84
CA LEU A 153 -2.85 5.20 -22.99
C LEU A 153 -1.37 5.52 -22.75
N ARG A 154 -0.57 4.48 -22.45
CA ARG A 154 0.88 4.63 -22.23
C ARG A 154 1.60 5.15 -23.48
N GLN A 155 1.28 4.61 -24.64
CA GLN A 155 1.86 5.04 -25.91
C GLN A 155 1.49 6.49 -26.22
N ALA A 156 0.20 6.83 -26.17
CA ALA A 156 -0.27 8.18 -26.46
C ALA A 156 0.35 9.23 -25.53
N PHE A 157 0.52 8.90 -24.25
CA PHE A 157 1.16 9.78 -23.28
C PHE A 157 2.65 9.97 -23.58
N ASN A 158 3.37 8.89 -23.85
CA ASN A 158 4.79 8.93 -24.18
C ASN A 158 5.08 9.68 -25.48
N ASP A 159 4.26 9.47 -26.51
CA ASP A 159 4.37 10.17 -27.80
C ASP A 159 4.16 11.67 -27.63
N ARG A 160 3.18 12.05 -26.80
CA ARG A 160 2.88 13.46 -26.50
C ARG A 160 4.01 14.17 -25.77
N HIS A 161 4.70 13.48 -24.88
CA HIS A 161 5.72 14.07 -24.00
C HIS A 161 7.17 13.79 -24.43
N GLY A 162 7.38 12.92 -25.44
CA GLY A 162 8.72 12.57 -25.93
C GLY A 162 9.60 11.80 -24.93
N VAL A 163 8.98 11.27 -23.85
CA VAL A 163 9.68 10.57 -22.75
C VAL A 163 8.95 9.26 -22.45
N ARG A 164 9.72 8.22 -22.12
CA ARG A 164 9.12 6.93 -21.71
C ARG A 164 8.79 6.92 -20.23
N TYR A 165 7.52 7.05 -19.94
CA TYR A 165 6.98 6.89 -18.57
C TYR A 165 6.44 5.49 -18.32
N GLY A 166 6.63 5.00 -17.11
CA GLY A 166 5.95 3.79 -16.63
C GLY A 166 4.46 4.06 -16.38
N ILE A 167 3.67 3.00 -16.43
CA ILE A 167 2.21 3.12 -16.31
C ILE A 167 1.75 3.76 -15.00
N HIS A 168 2.46 3.54 -13.89
CA HIS A 168 2.12 4.15 -12.59
C HIS A 168 2.23 5.68 -12.62
N VAL A 169 3.23 6.22 -13.30
CA VAL A 169 3.38 7.68 -13.46
C VAL A 169 2.20 8.25 -14.25
N ILE A 170 1.82 7.56 -15.33
CA ILE A 170 0.72 8.00 -16.22
C ILE A 170 -0.64 7.97 -15.50
N LEU A 171 -0.89 6.98 -14.66
CA LEU A 171 -2.14 6.87 -13.90
C LEU A 171 -2.21 7.82 -12.68
N SER A 172 -1.09 8.42 -12.28
CA SER A 172 -1.02 9.37 -11.15
C SER A 172 -0.90 10.84 -11.57
N ALA A 173 -0.72 11.10 -12.86
CA ALA A 173 -0.64 12.44 -13.45
C ALA A 173 -2.03 13.03 -13.72
#